data_1bd1bdf3a492082e88de49726d64a1e9
#
_entry.id   1bd1bdf3a492082e88de49726d64a1e9
#
_cell.length_a   1.000
_cell.length_b   1.000
_cell.length_c   1.000
_cell.angle_alpha   90.00
_cell.angle_beta   90.00
_cell.angle_gamma   90.00
#
_symmetry.space_group_name_H-M   'P 1'
#
loop_
_entity.id
_entity.type
_entity.pdbx_description
1 polymer ?
#
loop_
_entity_poly.entity_id
_entity_poly.type
_entity_poly.pdbx_seq_one_letter_code
_entity_poly.pdbx_strand_id
1 'polypeptide(L)'
;ILPAGEFWFCRLYNKVLPQIKACLLISNFNNPLGSCMPDEHKRVVVDMLAGYDIPLIEDDLYGDLFFGNSRPKPCKAFDKKGLVLWCGAVSKTLAPGYRVGWIAPGKFKHAIIRQKNIHLISTPALNQEAVANFMENDRYENHLRKLRQELYANSIHFAHSIMDYFPENTKIVTPQGGFMLWVELDKQIDTTELYYRAMQRKISIAPGRMFTLQEQYTNCMRLSYGQRWTPLLEERLKQLGDIIKNHFN
;
A
#
# COMPACT_ATOMS: atom_id res chain seq x y z
N ILE A 1 -7.13 -3.84 12.40
CA ILE A 1 -7.71 -2.47 12.39
C ILE A 1 -7.27 -1.83 13.69
N LEU A 2 -6.33 -0.89 13.64
CA LEU A 2 -6.04 -0.05 14.80
C LEU A 2 -7.29 0.80 15.04
N PRO A 3 -7.87 0.82 16.25
CA PRO A 3 -9.04 1.62 16.51
C PRO A 3 -8.74 3.08 16.19
N ALA A 4 -9.62 3.69 15.39
CA ALA A 4 -9.60 5.12 15.14
C ALA A 4 -9.81 5.82 16.51
N GLY A 5 -8.77 6.41 17.07
CA GLY A 5 -8.93 7.24 18.25
C GLY A 5 -7.81 7.27 19.27
N GLU A 6 -6.89 6.34 19.27
CA GLU A 6 -5.76 6.45 20.21
C GLU A 6 -4.43 6.52 19.45
N PHE A 7 -3.74 7.62 19.61
CA PHE A 7 -2.38 7.86 19.19
C PHE A 7 -1.40 6.89 19.89
N TRP A 8 -1.45 5.61 19.51
CA TRP A 8 -0.44 4.63 19.93
C TRP A 8 0.97 5.08 19.56
N PHE A 9 1.08 5.82 18.47
CA PHE A 9 2.33 6.47 18.06
C PHE A 9 2.92 7.36 19.16
N CYS A 10 2.13 8.13 19.91
CA CYS A 10 2.66 9.07 20.90
C CYS A 10 3.13 8.43 22.21
N ARG A 11 2.57 7.32 22.68
CA ARG A 11 2.90 6.75 24.00
C ARG A 11 4.18 5.91 24.05
N LEU A 12 4.47 5.16 23.00
CA LEU A 12 5.69 4.34 22.90
C LEU A 12 6.92 5.15 22.50
N TYR A 13 6.75 6.28 21.82
CA TYR A 13 7.82 6.98 21.12
C TYR A 13 8.67 7.91 21.99
N ASN A 14 8.16 8.50 23.07
CA ASN A 14 8.95 9.44 23.89
C ASN A 14 10.23 8.85 24.50
N LYS A 15 10.28 7.52 24.71
CA LYS A 15 11.49 6.83 25.20
C LYS A 15 12.42 6.35 24.08
N VAL A 16 11.90 6.13 22.87
CA VAL A 16 12.62 5.49 21.75
C VAL A 16 13.04 6.50 20.69
N LEU A 17 12.30 7.61 20.54
CA LEU A 17 12.55 8.64 19.53
C LEU A 17 14.00 9.14 19.44
N PRO A 18 14.72 9.39 20.54
CA PRO A 18 16.12 9.84 20.47
C PRO A 18 17.08 8.84 19.81
N GLN A 19 16.68 7.57 19.72
CA GLN A 19 17.49 6.49 19.12
C GLN A 19 17.12 6.24 17.63
N ILE A 20 15.98 6.75 17.16
CA ILE A 20 15.49 6.56 15.80
C ILE A 20 16.31 7.43 14.84
N LYS A 21 16.83 6.83 13.78
CA LYS A 21 17.60 7.53 12.73
C LYS A 21 16.76 7.97 11.55
N ALA A 22 15.67 7.28 11.26
CA ALA A 22 14.70 7.64 10.24
C ALA A 22 13.38 6.89 10.48
N CYS A 23 12.30 7.42 9.95
CA CYS A 23 10.99 6.77 9.87
C CYS A 23 10.69 6.43 8.41
N LEU A 24 10.17 5.23 8.13
CA LEU A 24 9.65 4.85 6.82
C LEU A 24 8.14 4.70 6.93
N LEU A 25 7.39 5.36 6.05
CA LEU A 25 5.93 5.37 6.08
C LEU A 25 5.33 5.29 4.67
N ILE A 26 4.30 4.46 4.53
CA ILE A 26 3.39 4.46 3.39
C ILE A 26 2.09 5.11 3.86
N SER A 27 1.90 6.40 3.59
CA SER A 27 0.79 7.19 4.15
C SER A 27 -0.49 7.07 3.34
N ASN A 28 -0.41 6.73 2.05
CA ASN A 28 -1.53 6.63 1.12
C ASN A 28 -1.67 5.20 0.60
N PHE A 29 -2.86 4.58 0.81
CA PHE A 29 -3.24 3.26 0.29
C PHE A 29 -2.18 2.20 0.57
N ASN A 30 -1.74 2.13 1.82
CA ASN A 30 -0.60 1.34 2.22
C ASN A 30 -0.74 -0.15 1.92
N ASN A 31 0.37 -0.81 1.71
CA ASN A 31 0.48 -2.26 1.67
C ASN A 31 0.92 -2.74 3.08
N PRO A 32 0.14 -3.59 3.79
CA PRO A 32 -0.93 -4.45 3.25
C PRO A 32 -2.37 -3.95 3.42
N LEU A 33 -2.63 -2.93 4.24
CA LEU A 33 -3.98 -2.61 4.74
C LEU A 33 -4.87 -1.91 3.71
N GLY A 34 -4.31 -1.29 2.66
CA GLY A 34 -5.05 -0.46 1.72
C GLY A 34 -5.57 0.86 2.33
N SER A 35 -5.20 1.17 3.56
CA SER A 35 -5.68 2.37 4.27
C SER A 35 -4.97 3.64 3.82
N CYS A 36 -5.66 4.76 3.93
CA CYS A 36 -5.13 6.10 3.70
C CYS A 36 -5.14 6.89 5.02
N MET A 37 -4.00 7.45 5.39
CA MET A 37 -3.88 8.27 6.59
C MET A 37 -4.56 9.63 6.37
N PRO A 38 -5.43 10.12 7.28
CA PRO A 38 -6.00 11.47 7.20
C PRO A 38 -4.93 12.56 7.22
N ASP A 39 -5.22 13.68 6.57
CA ASP A 39 -4.28 14.83 6.45
C ASP A 39 -3.84 15.38 7.81
N GLU A 40 -4.74 15.44 8.79
CA GLU A 40 -4.44 15.86 10.16
C GLU A 40 -3.41 14.93 10.83
N HIS A 41 -3.54 13.62 10.65
CA HIS A 41 -2.60 12.65 11.21
C HIS A 41 -1.23 12.72 10.52
N LYS A 42 -1.20 12.92 9.19
CA LYS A 42 0.05 13.17 8.46
C LYS A 42 0.78 14.39 8.98
N ARG A 43 0.05 15.49 9.23
CA ARG A 43 0.61 16.73 9.80
C ARG A 43 1.22 16.48 11.18
N VAL A 44 0.49 15.79 12.05
CA VAL A 44 0.98 15.48 13.40
C VAL A 44 2.25 14.63 13.35
N VAL A 45 2.30 13.60 12.49
CA VAL A 45 3.49 12.75 12.33
C VAL A 45 4.68 13.58 11.81
N VAL A 46 4.47 14.42 10.80
CA VAL A 46 5.53 15.28 10.24
C VAL A 46 6.05 16.28 11.28
N ASP A 47 5.15 16.96 11.99
CA ASP A 47 5.53 17.95 13.01
C ASP A 47 6.27 17.27 14.20
N MET A 48 5.80 16.10 14.62
CA MET A 48 6.45 15.30 15.68
C MET A 48 7.88 14.89 15.27
N LEU A 49 8.06 14.27 14.10
CA LEU A 49 9.39 13.86 13.63
C LEU A 49 10.30 15.06 13.43
N ALA A 50 9.76 16.19 12.94
CA ALA A 50 10.49 17.44 12.79
C ALA A 50 10.93 18.04 14.12
N GLY A 51 10.20 17.81 15.22
CA GLY A 51 10.59 18.21 16.58
C GLY A 51 11.88 17.52 17.07
N TYR A 52 12.13 16.29 16.60
CA TYR A 52 13.31 15.49 16.94
C TYR A 52 14.37 15.45 15.82
N ASP A 53 14.23 16.25 14.77
CA ASP A 53 15.10 16.26 13.57
C ASP A 53 15.22 14.87 12.89
N ILE A 54 14.17 14.04 12.97
CA ILE A 54 14.13 12.69 12.41
C ILE A 54 13.63 12.75 10.97
N PRO A 55 14.38 12.24 9.98
CA PRO A 55 13.94 12.13 8.60
C PRO A 55 12.75 11.18 8.44
N LEU A 56 11.79 11.58 7.60
CA LEU A 56 10.70 10.73 7.14
C LEU A 56 10.92 10.31 5.69
N ILE A 57 11.10 9.02 5.44
CA ILE A 57 11.08 8.46 4.10
C ILE A 57 9.63 8.08 3.80
N GLU A 58 8.99 8.82 2.91
CA GLU A 58 7.62 8.58 2.49
C GLU A 58 7.59 7.80 1.18
N ASP A 59 7.10 6.56 1.24
CA ASP A 59 6.81 5.74 0.06
C ASP A 59 5.37 5.99 -0.39
N ASP A 60 5.19 6.78 -1.46
CA ASP A 60 3.90 7.22 -1.98
C ASP A 60 3.59 6.64 -3.37
N LEU A 61 3.97 5.39 -3.59
CA LEU A 61 3.80 4.70 -4.88
C LEU A 61 2.33 4.46 -5.27
N TYR A 62 1.43 4.49 -4.32
CA TYR A 62 0.00 4.22 -4.53
C TYR A 62 -0.85 5.49 -4.57
N GLY A 63 -0.31 6.65 -4.21
CA GLY A 63 -1.05 7.90 -4.05
C GLY A 63 -1.88 8.33 -5.27
N ASP A 64 -1.43 7.99 -6.48
CA ASP A 64 -2.14 8.29 -7.72
C ASP A 64 -3.30 7.34 -8.04
N LEU A 65 -3.48 6.26 -7.27
CA LEU A 65 -4.52 5.25 -7.45
C LEU A 65 -5.74 5.48 -6.53
N PHE A 66 -6.15 6.73 -6.35
CA PHE A 66 -7.29 7.12 -5.50
C PHE A 66 -8.63 6.93 -6.22
N PHE A 67 -9.71 6.66 -5.44
CA PHE A 67 -11.07 6.50 -5.96
C PHE A 67 -11.97 7.74 -5.75
N GLY A 68 -11.54 8.66 -4.90
CA GLY A 68 -12.26 9.91 -4.66
C GLY A 68 -12.03 10.97 -5.74
N ASN A 69 -12.44 12.20 -5.44
CA ASN A 69 -12.37 13.34 -6.37
C ASN A 69 -10.97 13.95 -6.51
N SER A 70 -10.07 13.67 -5.56
CA SER A 70 -8.73 14.24 -5.53
C SER A 70 -7.71 13.28 -4.92
N ARG A 71 -6.48 13.43 -5.37
CA ARG A 71 -5.34 12.73 -4.81
C ARG A 71 -5.15 13.11 -3.33
N PRO A 72 -4.98 12.14 -2.41
CA PRO A 72 -4.64 12.47 -1.03
C PRO A 72 -3.25 13.12 -0.96
N LYS A 73 -3.12 14.12 -0.10
CA LYS A 73 -1.83 14.80 0.09
C LYS A 73 -0.81 13.83 0.67
N PRO A 74 0.45 13.84 0.19
CA PRO A 74 1.52 13.16 0.88
C PRO A 74 1.94 13.90 2.15
N CYS A 75 2.64 13.23 3.06
CA CYS A 75 3.29 13.85 4.22
C CYS A 75 4.22 14.99 3.79
N LYS A 76 4.85 14.86 2.63
CA LYS A 76 5.69 15.91 2.01
C LYS A 76 4.99 17.26 1.91
N ALA A 77 3.68 17.30 1.71
CA ALA A 77 2.91 18.55 1.61
C ALA A 77 2.90 19.35 2.93
N PHE A 78 3.22 18.72 4.06
CA PHE A 78 3.27 19.32 5.39
C PHE A 78 4.70 19.60 5.88
N ASP A 79 5.72 19.26 5.07
CA ASP A 79 7.13 19.38 5.41
C ASP A 79 7.63 20.83 5.36
N LYS A 80 7.87 21.44 6.53
CA LYS A 80 8.41 22.80 6.66
C LYS A 80 9.92 22.85 6.83
N LYS A 81 10.56 21.72 7.25
CA LYS A 81 11.99 21.66 7.58
C LYS A 81 12.84 20.92 6.53
N GLY A 82 12.21 20.43 5.44
CA GLY A 82 12.91 19.65 4.42
C GLY A 82 13.33 18.25 4.90
N LEU A 83 12.62 17.70 5.90
CA LEU A 83 12.93 16.39 6.51
C LEU A 83 12.20 15.23 5.84
N VAL A 84 11.18 15.48 5.02
CA VAL A 84 10.46 14.43 4.31
C VAL A 84 11.11 14.16 2.95
N LEU A 85 11.55 12.92 2.77
CA LEU A 85 12.03 12.38 1.51
C LEU A 85 10.86 11.66 0.83
N TRP A 86 10.18 12.33 -0.09
CA TRP A 86 9.03 11.76 -0.80
C TRP A 86 9.48 10.95 -2.00
N CYS A 87 9.06 9.69 -2.06
CA CYS A 87 9.40 8.73 -3.10
C CYS A 87 8.17 8.40 -3.95
N GLY A 88 8.34 8.43 -5.27
CA GLY A 88 7.34 8.04 -6.24
C GLY A 88 7.94 7.16 -7.34
N ALA A 89 7.12 6.39 -8.04
CA ALA A 89 7.54 5.61 -9.19
C ALA A 89 6.35 5.21 -10.07
N VAL A 90 6.64 4.89 -11.32
CA VAL A 90 5.65 4.37 -12.27
C VAL A 90 5.35 2.88 -12.10
N SER A 91 5.98 2.22 -11.14
CA SER A 91 5.88 0.76 -10.96
C SER A 91 4.46 0.26 -10.67
N LYS A 92 3.62 1.10 -10.05
CA LYS A 92 2.24 0.76 -9.67
C LYS A 92 1.19 1.39 -10.58
N THR A 93 1.58 2.41 -11.32
CA THR A 93 0.69 3.19 -12.19
C THR A 93 0.86 2.86 -13.68
N LEU A 94 2.02 2.38 -14.11
CA LEU A 94 2.26 1.89 -15.47
C LEU A 94 2.68 0.43 -15.48
N ALA A 95 3.97 0.17 -15.22
CA ALA A 95 4.49 -1.18 -15.14
C ALA A 95 5.77 -1.24 -14.30
N PRO A 96 5.95 -2.29 -13.50
CA PRO A 96 7.15 -2.48 -12.68
C PRO A 96 8.42 -2.69 -13.50
N GLY A 97 8.30 -3.14 -14.74
CA GLY A 97 9.43 -3.41 -15.66
C GLY A 97 10.18 -2.17 -16.12
N TYR A 98 9.58 -0.98 -16.08
CA TYR A 98 10.27 0.26 -16.45
C TYR A 98 11.41 0.63 -15.50
N ARG A 99 11.32 0.26 -14.23
CA ARG A 99 12.32 0.58 -13.18
C ARG A 99 12.62 2.08 -13.07
N VAL A 100 11.62 2.93 -13.28
CA VAL A 100 11.72 4.39 -13.19
C VAL A 100 10.99 4.88 -11.94
N GLY A 101 11.67 5.67 -11.13
CA GLY A 101 11.15 6.33 -9.95
C GLY A 101 11.92 7.61 -9.65
N TRP A 102 11.43 8.37 -8.72
CA TRP A 102 11.99 9.66 -8.32
C TRP A 102 11.90 9.87 -6.81
N ILE A 103 12.68 10.81 -6.34
CA ILE A 103 12.65 11.25 -4.95
C ILE A 103 12.70 12.77 -4.87
N ALA A 104 11.85 13.35 -4.02
CA ALA A 104 11.96 14.74 -3.59
C ALA A 104 12.65 14.78 -2.22
N PRO A 105 13.99 14.93 -2.18
CA PRO A 105 14.80 14.59 -1.02
C PRO A 105 14.85 15.67 0.08
N GLY A 106 14.21 16.83 -0.11
CA GLY A 106 14.29 17.94 0.82
C GLY A 106 15.74 18.40 1.07
N LYS A 107 16.12 18.55 2.34
CA LYS A 107 17.47 18.99 2.73
C LYS A 107 18.57 17.95 2.42
N PHE A 108 18.21 16.71 2.09
CA PHE A 108 19.15 15.60 1.86
C PHE A 108 19.62 15.47 0.40
N LYS A 109 19.34 16.45 -0.47
CA LYS A 109 19.61 16.37 -1.92
C LYS A 109 21.04 15.92 -2.24
N HIS A 110 22.04 16.55 -1.63
CA HIS A 110 23.46 16.22 -1.92
C HIS A 110 23.83 14.80 -1.47
N ALA A 111 23.33 14.38 -0.29
CA ALA A 111 23.58 13.04 0.23
C ALA A 111 22.93 11.98 -0.68
N ILE A 112 21.68 12.20 -1.13
CA ILE A 112 20.97 11.29 -2.03
C ILE A 112 21.68 11.19 -3.39
N ILE A 113 22.11 12.29 -3.99
CA ILE A 113 22.86 12.27 -5.26
C ILE A 113 24.15 11.46 -5.11
N ARG A 114 24.89 11.67 -4.01
CA ARG A 114 26.10 10.91 -3.72
C ARG A 114 25.82 9.40 -3.59
N GLN A 115 24.80 9.02 -2.82
CA GLN A 115 24.42 7.62 -2.66
C GLN A 115 23.94 6.99 -3.98
N LYS A 116 23.14 7.73 -4.75
CA LYS A 116 22.71 7.27 -6.08
C LYS A 116 23.92 6.94 -6.96
N ASN A 117 24.93 7.80 -7.01
CA ASN A 117 26.13 7.58 -7.83
C ASN A 117 26.97 6.37 -7.36
N ILE A 118 26.91 6.05 -6.07
CA ILE A 118 27.61 4.87 -5.50
C ILE A 118 26.86 3.57 -5.84
N HIS A 119 25.53 3.57 -5.73
CA HIS A 119 24.71 2.37 -5.87
C HIS A 119 24.22 2.13 -7.30
N LEU A 120 24.05 3.18 -8.08
CA LEU A 120 23.51 3.14 -9.43
C LEU A 120 24.35 4.07 -10.32
N ILE A 121 25.22 3.51 -11.15
CA ILE A 121 26.03 4.28 -12.09
C ILE A 121 25.11 5.11 -13.02
N SER A 122 24.06 4.46 -13.57
CA SER A 122 23.01 5.15 -14.34
C SER A 122 21.70 4.35 -14.30
N THR A 123 20.57 5.06 -14.40
CA THR A 123 19.27 4.46 -14.70
C THR A 123 19.16 4.31 -16.22
N PRO A 124 18.56 3.23 -16.76
CA PRO A 124 18.39 3.05 -18.20
C PRO A 124 17.73 4.27 -18.86
N ALA A 125 18.48 4.98 -19.73
CA ALA A 125 18.01 6.22 -20.34
C ALA A 125 16.76 6.00 -21.21
N LEU A 126 16.73 4.89 -21.96
CA LEU A 126 15.60 4.54 -22.83
C LEU A 126 14.28 4.42 -22.06
N ASN A 127 14.33 3.80 -20.87
CA ASN A 127 13.14 3.66 -20.02
C ASN A 127 12.66 5.01 -19.47
N GLN A 128 13.60 5.88 -19.11
CA GLN A 128 13.27 7.24 -18.65
C GLN A 128 12.62 8.06 -19.76
N GLU A 129 13.20 8.01 -20.98
CA GLU A 129 12.67 8.69 -22.15
C GLU A 129 11.27 8.20 -22.51
N ALA A 130 11.07 6.88 -22.54
CA ALA A 130 9.74 6.29 -22.79
C ALA A 130 8.68 6.75 -21.77
N VAL A 131 9.05 6.79 -20.48
CA VAL A 131 8.16 7.26 -19.41
C VAL A 131 7.90 8.77 -19.55
N ALA A 132 8.94 9.58 -19.82
CA ALA A 132 8.80 11.02 -20.03
C ALA A 132 7.86 11.32 -21.20
N ASN A 133 8.06 10.70 -22.35
CA ASN A 133 7.19 10.81 -23.52
C ASN A 133 5.73 10.43 -23.22
N PHE A 134 5.52 9.42 -22.38
CA PHE A 134 4.17 9.00 -21.99
C PHE A 134 3.52 10.00 -21.01
N MET A 135 4.30 10.66 -20.15
CA MET A 135 3.82 11.68 -19.24
C MET A 135 3.47 13.00 -19.91
N GLU A 136 4.02 13.26 -21.08
CA GLU A 136 3.65 14.40 -21.89
C GLU A 136 2.25 14.24 -22.52
N ASN A 137 1.63 15.36 -22.91
CA ASN A 137 0.38 15.38 -23.70
C ASN A 137 -0.81 14.66 -23.05
N ASP A 138 -1.01 14.76 -21.73
CA ASP A 138 -2.12 14.18 -20.95
C ASP A 138 -2.32 12.66 -21.07
N ARG A 139 -1.44 11.94 -21.75
CA ARG A 139 -1.55 10.48 -21.93
C ARG A 139 -1.53 9.75 -20.60
N TYR A 140 -0.64 10.17 -19.71
CA TYR A 140 -0.50 9.57 -18.38
C TYR A 140 -1.76 9.79 -17.53
N GLU A 141 -2.30 11.01 -17.48
CA GLU A 141 -3.51 11.28 -16.70
C GLU A 141 -4.75 10.57 -17.28
N ASN A 142 -4.87 10.49 -18.60
CA ASN A 142 -5.90 9.72 -19.25
C ASN A 142 -5.80 8.22 -18.92
N HIS A 143 -4.59 7.68 -18.88
CA HIS A 143 -4.34 6.31 -18.43
C HIS A 143 -4.72 6.12 -16.95
N LEU A 144 -4.28 7.00 -16.07
CA LEU A 144 -4.61 6.94 -14.64
C LEU A 144 -6.11 6.99 -14.38
N ARG A 145 -6.85 7.82 -15.11
CA ARG A 145 -8.31 7.91 -14.98
C ARG A 145 -8.98 6.58 -15.30
N LYS A 146 -8.59 5.92 -16.40
CA LYS A 146 -9.11 4.59 -16.78
C LYS A 146 -8.70 3.54 -15.75
N LEU A 147 -7.45 3.55 -15.32
CA LEU A 147 -6.94 2.61 -14.32
C LEU A 147 -7.69 2.75 -12.99
N ARG A 148 -7.92 3.98 -12.50
CA ARG A 148 -8.68 4.24 -11.27
C ARG A 148 -10.12 3.72 -11.37
N GLN A 149 -10.78 3.93 -12.51
CA GLN A 149 -12.14 3.42 -12.76
C GLN A 149 -12.18 1.89 -12.72
N GLU A 150 -11.24 1.23 -13.37
CA GLU A 150 -11.15 -0.24 -13.38
C GLU A 150 -10.83 -0.81 -12.00
N LEU A 151 -9.89 -0.23 -11.28
CA LEU A 151 -9.55 -0.64 -9.91
C LEU A 151 -10.73 -0.43 -8.95
N TYR A 152 -11.47 0.67 -9.09
CA TYR A 152 -12.68 0.92 -8.29
C TYR A 152 -13.75 -0.15 -8.56
N ALA A 153 -14.04 -0.45 -9.82
CA ALA A 153 -14.99 -1.51 -10.19
C ALA A 153 -14.54 -2.88 -9.63
N ASN A 154 -13.26 -3.22 -9.77
CA ASN A 154 -12.70 -4.45 -9.21
C ASN A 154 -12.84 -4.51 -7.68
N SER A 155 -12.63 -3.40 -6.98
CA SER A 155 -12.79 -3.36 -5.52
C SER A 155 -14.21 -3.68 -5.07
N ILE A 156 -15.22 -3.23 -5.83
CA ILE A 156 -16.63 -3.54 -5.59
C ILE A 156 -16.91 -5.02 -5.85
N HIS A 157 -16.42 -5.58 -6.97
CA HIS A 157 -16.57 -7.00 -7.26
C HIS A 157 -15.96 -7.88 -6.18
N PHE A 158 -14.76 -7.55 -5.72
CA PHE A 158 -14.11 -8.29 -4.62
C PHE A 158 -14.91 -8.20 -3.32
N ALA A 159 -15.42 -7.02 -2.96
CA ALA A 159 -16.22 -6.85 -1.76
C ALA A 159 -17.52 -7.69 -1.81
N HIS A 160 -18.23 -7.67 -2.94
CA HIS A 160 -19.44 -8.49 -3.13
C HIS A 160 -19.10 -9.98 -3.07
N SER A 161 -18.09 -10.46 -3.80
CA SER A 161 -17.69 -11.86 -3.77
C SER A 161 -17.29 -12.34 -2.37
N ILE A 162 -16.68 -11.47 -1.56
CA ILE A 162 -16.37 -11.82 -0.17
C ILE A 162 -17.65 -11.91 0.67
N MET A 163 -18.59 -11.00 0.51
CA MET A 163 -19.89 -11.06 1.21
C MET A 163 -20.67 -12.30 0.83
N ASP A 164 -20.65 -12.71 -0.45
CA ASP A 164 -21.43 -13.83 -0.96
C ASP A 164 -20.82 -15.20 -0.60
N TYR A 165 -19.49 -15.29 -0.67
CA TYR A 165 -18.81 -16.58 -0.65
C TYR A 165 -18.04 -16.87 0.66
N PHE A 166 -17.67 -15.85 1.45
CA PHE A 166 -16.91 -16.05 2.68
C PHE A 166 -17.82 -16.22 3.89
N PRO A 167 -17.32 -16.65 5.06
CA PRO A 167 -18.10 -16.67 6.30
C PRO A 167 -18.63 -15.27 6.66
N GLU A 168 -19.83 -15.21 7.26
CA GLU A 168 -20.51 -13.95 7.61
C GLU A 168 -19.71 -13.03 8.55
N ASN A 169 -18.85 -13.61 9.40
CA ASN A 169 -17.99 -12.85 10.32
C ASN A 169 -16.71 -12.32 9.68
N THR A 170 -16.54 -12.48 8.36
CA THR A 170 -15.40 -11.92 7.61
C THR A 170 -15.49 -10.40 7.59
N LYS A 171 -14.39 -9.73 7.91
CA LYS A 171 -14.32 -8.27 7.89
C LYS A 171 -13.37 -7.79 6.81
N ILE A 172 -13.79 -6.75 6.10
CA ILE A 172 -12.99 -6.00 5.13
C ILE A 172 -13.11 -4.51 5.39
N VAL A 173 -12.08 -3.76 5.03
CA VAL A 173 -12.14 -2.30 4.99
C VAL A 173 -12.44 -1.88 3.55
N THR A 174 -13.46 -1.03 3.36
CA THR A 174 -13.79 -0.50 2.03
C THR A 174 -12.60 0.29 1.48
N PRO A 175 -12.02 -0.12 0.33
CA PRO A 175 -10.88 0.58 -0.24
C PRO A 175 -11.25 1.99 -0.72
N GLN A 176 -10.36 2.95 -0.44
CA GLN A 176 -10.45 4.32 -0.96
C GLN A 176 -9.47 4.57 -2.11
N GLY A 177 -8.71 3.55 -2.48
CA GLY A 177 -7.68 3.60 -3.52
C GLY A 177 -6.73 2.41 -3.44
N GLY A 178 -5.69 2.45 -4.26
CA GLY A 178 -4.74 1.35 -4.40
C GLY A 178 -5.36 0.13 -5.08
N PHE A 179 -4.82 -1.05 -4.76
CA PHE A 179 -5.33 -2.34 -5.25
C PHE A 179 -5.14 -3.47 -4.22
N MET A 180 -5.05 -3.11 -2.94
CA MET A 180 -4.90 -4.05 -1.83
C MET A 180 -6.16 -4.06 -0.98
N LEU A 181 -6.59 -5.26 -0.61
CA LEU A 181 -7.71 -5.50 0.28
C LEU A 181 -7.22 -6.33 1.47
N TRP A 182 -7.38 -5.79 2.67
CA TRP A 182 -7.12 -6.51 3.90
C TRP A 182 -8.39 -7.20 4.36
N VAL A 183 -8.28 -8.51 4.59
CA VAL A 183 -9.38 -9.37 5.01
C VAL A 183 -9.04 -9.95 6.37
N GLU A 184 -9.93 -9.77 7.34
CA GLU A 184 -9.86 -10.38 8.66
C GLU A 184 -10.90 -11.49 8.75
N LEU A 185 -10.44 -12.70 9.01
CA LEU A 185 -11.25 -13.90 9.20
C LEU A 185 -11.48 -14.15 10.69
N ASP A 186 -12.21 -15.23 11.03
CA ASP A 186 -12.33 -15.69 12.40
C ASP A 186 -10.95 -15.96 13.02
N LYS A 187 -10.80 -15.67 14.32
CA LYS A 187 -9.53 -15.82 15.05
C LYS A 187 -9.01 -17.26 15.11
N GLN A 188 -9.85 -18.25 14.88
CA GLN A 188 -9.48 -19.66 14.86
C GLN A 188 -8.78 -20.07 13.55
N ILE A 189 -8.85 -19.23 12.50
CA ILE A 189 -8.27 -19.53 11.18
C ILE A 189 -6.84 -19.01 11.13
N ASP A 190 -5.86 -19.91 10.91
CA ASP A 190 -4.51 -19.52 10.56
C ASP A 190 -4.38 -19.35 9.03
N THR A 191 -4.16 -18.11 8.60
CA THR A 191 -4.05 -17.78 7.16
C THR A 191 -2.78 -18.32 6.53
N THR A 192 -1.78 -18.75 7.31
CA THR A 192 -0.59 -19.45 6.79
C THR A 192 -0.97 -20.88 6.36
N GLU A 193 -1.77 -21.57 7.18
CA GLU A 193 -2.31 -22.88 6.80
C GLU A 193 -3.25 -22.74 5.61
N LEU A 194 -4.14 -21.74 5.65
CA LEU A 194 -5.03 -21.43 4.54
C LEU A 194 -4.27 -21.20 3.23
N TYR A 195 -3.12 -20.53 3.27
CA TYR A 195 -2.26 -20.31 2.10
C TYR A 195 -1.84 -21.64 1.46
N TYR A 196 -1.37 -22.60 2.23
CA TYR A 196 -0.95 -23.90 1.68
C TYR A 196 -2.13 -24.66 1.07
N ARG A 197 -3.30 -24.65 1.69
CA ARG A 197 -4.52 -25.26 1.17
C ARG A 197 -5.00 -24.58 -0.12
N ALA A 198 -4.96 -23.25 -0.18
CA ALA A 198 -5.33 -22.45 -1.35
C ALA A 198 -4.37 -22.69 -2.52
N MET A 199 -3.06 -22.82 -2.24
CA MET A 199 -2.04 -23.10 -3.26
C MET A 199 -2.26 -24.44 -3.97
N GLN A 200 -2.79 -25.46 -3.29
CA GLN A 200 -3.17 -26.73 -3.92
C GLN A 200 -4.23 -26.54 -5.01
N ARG A 201 -5.04 -25.47 -4.91
CA ARG A 201 -6.04 -25.06 -5.92
C ARG A 201 -5.56 -23.90 -6.82
N LYS A 202 -4.27 -23.62 -6.83
CA LYS A 202 -3.64 -22.54 -7.62
C LYS A 202 -4.18 -21.15 -7.26
N ILE A 203 -4.54 -20.95 -6.00
CA ILE A 203 -4.98 -19.67 -5.44
C ILE A 203 -3.88 -19.15 -4.51
N SER A 204 -3.32 -17.99 -4.82
CA SER A 204 -2.29 -17.34 -3.99
C SER A 204 -2.91 -16.21 -3.17
N ILE A 205 -2.69 -16.24 -1.87
CA ILE A 205 -3.03 -15.19 -0.91
C ILE A 205 -1.75 -14.72 -0.22
N ALA A 206 -1.78 -13.58 0.46
CA ALA A 206 -0.66 -13.15 1.30
C ALA A 206 -1.08 -13.20 2.77
N PRO A 207 -0.64 -14.20 3.55
CA PRO A 207 -0.97 -14.31 4.98
C PRO A 207 -0.51 -13.09 5.78
N GLY A 208 -1.30 -12.72 6.80
CA GLY A 208 -1.04 -11.53 7.61
C GLY A 208 0.30 -11.57 8.36
N ARG A 209 0.76 -12.76 8.74
CA ARG A 209 2.09 -12.96 9.37
C ARG A 209 3.26 -12.46 8.53
N MET A 210 3.13 -12.35 7.21
CA MET A 210 4.18 -11.81 6.33
C MET A 210 4.44 -10.31 6.55
N PHE A 211 3.55 -9.60 7.22
CA PHE A 211 3.57 -8.13 7.37
C PHE A 211 3.88 -7.68 8.79
N THR A 212 4.29 -8.57 9.66
CA THR A 212 4.61 -8.27 11.06
C THR A 212 5.83 -9.06 11.54
N LEU A 213 6.56 -8.49 12.50
CA LEU A 213 7.64 -9.18 13.22
C LEU A 213 7.14 -9.80 14.55
N GLN A 214 5.85 -9.67 14.84
CA GLN A 214 5.21 -10.16 16.06
C GLN A 214 4.20 -11.26 15.73
N GLU A 215 3.75 -12.01 16.73
CA GLU A 215 2.67 -13.01 16.60
C GLU A 215 1.29 -12.32 16.47
N GLN A 216 1.09 -11.60 15.36
CA GLN A 216 -0.11 -10.83 15.07
C GLN A 216 -0.65 -11.18 13.68
N TYR A 217 -1.92 -10.85 13.44
CA TYR A 217 -2.58 -10.98 12.14
C TYR A 217 -2.62 -12.42 11.59
N THR A 218 -2.61 -13.41 12.48
CA THR A 218 -2.64 -14.83 12.11
C THR A 218 -3.88 -15.20 11.32
N ASN A 219 -5.02 -14.54 11.63
CA ASN A 219 -6.31 -14.70 10.98
C ASN A 219 -6.56 -13.68 9.85
N CYS A 220 -5.55 -12.90 9.48
CA CYS A 220 -5.68 -11.88 8.44
C CYS A 220 -4.96 -12.29 7.16
N MET A 221 -5.43 -11.80 6.02
CA MET A 221 -4.75 -11.94 4.74
C MET A 221 -4.91 -10.70 3.88
N ARG A 222 -3.94 -10.50 2.99
CA ARG A 222 -4.06 -9.49 1.93
C ARG A 222 -4.46 -10.18 0.63
N LEU A 223 -5.50 -9.66 -0.01
CA LEU A 223 -5.85 -9.92 -1.40
C LEU A 223 -5.45 -8.73 -2.28
N SER A 224 -5.35 -8.95 -3.59
CA SER A 224 -5.08 -7.90 -4.56
C SER A 224 -6.16 -7.92 -5.64
N TYR A 225 -6.80 -6.77 -5.86
CA TYR A 225 -7.78 -6.57 -6.93
C TYR A 225 -7.19 -5.79 -8.13
N GLY A 226 -5.86 -5.80 -8.26
CA GLY A 226 -5.14 -5.14 -9.35
C GLY A 226 -5.21 -5.87 -10.71
N GLN A 227 -5.88 -7.00 -10.78
CA GLN A 227 -6.11 -7.75 -12.02
C GLN A 227 -7.49 -7.46 -12.59
N ARG A 228 -7.62 -7.54 -13.92
CA ARG A 228 -8.91 -7.40 -14.58
C ARG A 228 -9.89 -8.45 -14.06
N TRP A 229 -11.12 -8.04 -13.74
CA TRP A 229 -12.18 -8.95 -13.34
C TRP A 229 -12.53 -9.95 -14.44
N THR A 230 -12.62 -11.22 -14.10
CA THR A 230 -12.97 -12.30 -15.01
C THR A 230 -13.81 -13.35 -14.28
N PRO A 231 -14.64 -14.15 -15.01
CA PRO A 231 -15.36 -15.28 -14.39
C PRO A 231 -14.44 -16.27 -13.66
N LEU A 232 -13.22 -16.47 -14.16
CA LEU A 232 -12.23 -17.32 -13.52
C LEU A 232 -11.78 -16.75 -12.15
N LEU A 233 -11.60 -15.43 -12.06
CA LEU A 233 -11.21 -14.79 -10.80
C LEU A 233 -12.33 -14.90 -9.76
N GLU A 234 -13.58 -14.71 -10.18
CA GLU A 234 -14.75 -14.89 -9.33
C GLU A 234 -14.85 -16.34 -8.81
N GLU A 235 -14.71 -17.32 -9.69
CA GLU A 235 -14.69 -18.74 -9.34
C GLU A 235 -13.55 -19.05 -8.33
N ARG A 236 -12.37 -18.43 -8.47
CA ARG A 236 -11.27 -18.59 -7.52
C ARG A 236 -11.58 -17.98 -6.15
N LEU A 237 -12.27 -16.84 -6.10
CA LEU A 237 -12.73 -16.26 -4.84
C LEU A 237 -13.78 -17.14 -4.17
N LYS A 238 -14.72 -17.71 -4.92
CA LYS A 238 -15.68 -18.69 -4.43
C LYS A 238 -14.99 -19.92 -3.83
N GLN A 239 -14.05 -20.52 -4.57
CA GLN A 239 -13.26 -21.65 -4.08
C GLN A 239 -12.46 -21.34 -2.82
N LEU A 240 -11.93 -20.11 -2.71
CA LEU A 240 -11.25 -19.65 -1.49
C LEU A 240 -12.25 -19.57 -0.32
N GLY A 241 -13.44 -19.04 -0.54
CA GLY A 241 -14.52 -19.03 0.44
C GLY A 241 -14.92 -20.44 0.92
N ASP A 242 -15.01 -21.40 -0.01
CA ASP A 242 -15.29 -22.80 0.34
C ASP A 242 -14.18 -23.43 1.20
N ILE A 243 -12.92 -23.13 0.89
CA ILE A 243 -11.78 -23.60 1.71
C ILE A 243 -11.86 -23.04 3.12
N ILE A 244 -12.24 -21.77 3.26
CA ILE A 244 -12.38 -21.08 4.55
C ILE A 244 -13.54 -21.68 5.35
N LYS A 245 -14.71 -21.86 4.73
CA LYS A 245 -15.91 -22.46 5.38
C LYS A 245 -15.65 -23.91 5.85
N ASN A 246 -14.93 -24.69 5.05
CA ASN A 246 -14.58 -26.07 5.39
C ASN A 246 -13.42 -26.19 6.42
N HIS A 247 -12.94 -25.08 6.97
CA HIS A 247 -11.99 -25.13 8.10
C HIS A 247 -12.70 -25.50 9.42
N PHE A 248 -14.00 -25.25 9.51
CA PHE A 248 -14.81 -25.51 10.71
C PHE A 248 -15.54 -26.87 10.65
N ASN A 249 -15.43 -27.62 9.56
CA ASN A 249 -15.96 -28.97 9.38
C ASN A 249 -14.81 -29.99 9.39
#